data_17d865a02659fde2028fefcf08d0aa77
#
_entry.id   17d865a02659fde2028fefcf08d0aa77
#
_cell.length_a   1.000
_cell.length_b   1.000
_cell.length_c   1.000
_cell.angle_alpha   90.00
_cell.angle_beta   90.00
_cell.angle_gamma   90.00
#
_symmetry.space_group_name_H-M   'P 1'
#
loop_
_entity.id
_entity.type
_entity.pdbx_description
1 polymer ?
#
loop_
_entity_poly.entity_id
_entity_poly.type
_entity_poly.pdbx_seq_one_letter_code
_entity_poly.pdbx_strand_id
1 'polypeptide(L)'
;SFKLPKSISTPITMIGPGTGIAPMRALLQERGFQAAAASSNKKARGSNTLYFGCQRSDTDYIYQDELAAFSSDNGGVLDQLYVAFSREQKQKVYVQHLLTDGAAPGNLCRELDNGGYVFVCGATAMGGDVHTALLDILLKEKSMTKDRALAYLSDLQKNGRYVQELWST
;
A
#
# COMPACT_ATOMS: atom_id res chain seq x y z
N SER A 1 -8.88 -13.09 4.09
CA SER A 1 -9.23 -11.69 4.30
C SER A 1 -8.08 -10.94 4.93
N PHE A 2 -8.03 -9.63 4.73
CA PHE A 2 -7.02 -8.77 5.33
C PHE A 2 -7.23 -8.61 6.82
N LYS A 3 -6.14 -8.72 7.57
CA LYS A 3 -6.11 -8.44 9.02
C LYS A 3 -5.00 -7.46 9.31
N LEU A 4 -5.32 -6.40 10.04
CA LEU A 4 -4.32 -5.45 10.50
C LEU A 4 -3.32 -6.14 11.46
N PRO A 5 -2.06 -5.69 11.47
CA PRO A 5 -1.14 -6.11 12.51
C PRO A 5 -1.67 -5.74 13.89
N LYS A 6 -1.30 -6.51 14.90
CA LYS A 6 -1.77 -6.28 16.29
C LYS A 6 -1.31 -4.93 16.84
N SER A 7 -0.09 -4.53 16.48
CA SER A 7 0.47 -3.26 16.95
C SER A 7 0.17 -2.14 15.98
N ILE A 8 -0.32 -1.02 16.50
CA ILE A 8 -0.52 0.21 15.74
C ILE A 8 0.81 0.83 15.27
N SER A 9 1.93 0.47 15.91
CA SER A 9 3.26 0.94 15.51
C SER A 9 3.80 0.27 14.25
N THR A 10 3.17 -0.81 13.80
CA THR A 10 3.57 -1.53 12.59
C THR A 10 3.14 -0.74 11.34
N PRO A 11 4.05 -0.38 10.43
CA PRO A 11 3.68 0.27 9.18
C PRO A 11 2.82 -0.63 8.30
N ILE A 12 1.90 -0.04 7.54
CA ILE A 12 1.15 -0.76 6.51
C ILE A 12 1.21 -0.03 5.18
N THR A 13 1.38 -0.78 4.11
CA THR A 13 1.28 -0.32 2.73
C THR A 13 0.12 -1.03 2.07
N MET A 14 -0.81 -0.24 1.52
CA MET A 14 -2.03 -0.74 0.90
C MET A 14 -2.00 -0.42 -0.59
N ILE A 15 -2.27 -1.40 -1.43
CA ILE A 15 -2.28 -1.26 -2.89
C ILE A 15 -3.61 -1.79 -3.40
N GLY A 16 -4.48 -0.88 -3.85
CA GLY A 16 -5.84 -1.24 -4.26
C GLY A 16 -6.39 -0.35 -5.37
N PRO A 17 -6.01 -0.59 -6.64
CA PRO A 17 -6.57 0.16 -7.75
C PRO A 17 -8.01 -0.25 -8.05
N GLY A 18 -8.78 0.69 -8.59
CA GLY A 18 -10.19 0.45 -8.94
C GLY A 18 -11.01 0.02 -7.73
N THR A 19 -11.78 -1.04 -7.89
CA THR A 19 -12.62 -1.57 -6.80
C THR A 19 -11.81 -2.22 -5.67
N GLY A 20 -10.52 -2.48 -5.88
CA GLY A 20 -9.61 -2.96 -4.83
C GLY A 20 -9.40 -1.98 -3.68
N ILE A 21 -9.86 -0.74 -3.82
CA ILE A 21 -9.80 0.25 -2.74
C ILE A 21 -10.74 -0.06 -1.57
N ALA A 22 -11.82 -0.79 -1.78
CA ALA A 22 -12.85 -1.01 -0.75
C ALA A 22 -12.29 -1.65 0.53
N PRO A 23 -11.51 -2.76 0.47
CA PRO A 23 -10.91 -3.30 1.68
C PRO A 23 -9.86 -2.37 2.29
N MET A 24 -9.18 -1.57 1.49
CA MET A 24 -8.21 -0.59 2.00
C MET A 24 -8.87 0.52 2.81
N ARG A 25 -10.03 0.99 2.34
CA ARG A 25 -10.87 1.92 3.09
C ARG A 25 -11.27 1.35 4.46
N ALA A 26 -11.66 0.08 4.50
CA ALA A 26 -12.00 -0.60 5.76
C ALA A 26 -10.80 -0.68 6.71
N LEU A 27 -9.61 -0.98 6.20
CA LEU A 27 -8.37 -0.99 7.00
C LEU A 27 -8.06 0.39 7.57
N LEU A 28 -8.23 1.45 6.79
CA LEU A 28 -8.03 2.83 7.25
C LEU A 28 -9.02 3.22 8.35
N GLN A 29 -10.29 2.84 8.22
CA GLN A 29 -11.29 3.07 9.25
C GLN A 29 -10.89 2.38 10.56
N GLU A 30 -10.52 1.11 10.50
CA GLU A 30 -10.10 0.34 11.67
C GLU A 30 -8.84 0.93 12.30
N ARG A 31 -7.87 1.32 11.49
CA ARG A 31 -6.65 1.98 11.96
C ARG A 31 -6.96 3.31 12.67
N GLY A 32 -7.94 4.05 12.16
CA GLY A 32 -8.44 5.27 12.80
C GLY A 32 -9.01 5.00 14.19
N PHE A 33 -9.81 3.97 14.35
CA PHE A 33 -10.34 3.56 15.66
C PHE A 33 -9.23 3.14 16.62
N GLN A 34 -8.27 2.36 16.14
CA GLN A 34 -7.11 1.95 16.94
C GLN A 34 -6.28 3.15 17.39
N ALA A 35 -6.05 4.11 16.49
CA ALA A 35 -5.31 5.33 16.83
C ALA A 35 -6.03 6.19 17.86
N ALA A 36 -7.34 6.32 17.76
CA ALA A 36 -8.15 7.06 18.72
C ALA A 36 -8.13 6.40 20.12
N ALA A 37 -8.19 5.06 20.17
CA ALA A 37 -8.10 4.30 21.43
C ALA A 37 -6.71 4.40 22.08
N ALA A 38 -5.65 4.56 21.28
CA ALA A 38 -4.26 4.69 21.74
C ALA A 38 -3.81 6.15 21.88
N SER A 39 -4.75 7.10 22.01
CA SER A 39 -4.53 8.55 21.91
C SER A 39 -3.47 9.14 22.86
N SER A 40 -3.09 8.44 23.91
CA SER A 40 -2.04 8.87 24.85
C SER A 40 -0.62 8.74 24.28
N ASN A 41 -0.43 8.13 23.12
CA ASN A 41 0.91 7.78 22.60
C ASN A 41 1.04 8.02 21.07
N LYS A 42 0.80 9.25 20.66
CA LYS A 42 0.89 9.68 19.24
C LYS A 42 2.24 9.38 18.58
N LYS A 43 3.31 9.17 19.35
CA LYS A 43 4.66 8.91 18.84
C LYS A 43 4.89 7.48 18.38
N ALA A 44 3.97 6.55 18.66
CA ALA A 44 4.17 5.13 18.43
C ALA A 44 3.42 4.58 17.22
N ARG A 45 2.68 5.42 16.48
CA ARG A 45 1.92 4.98 15.32
C ARG A 45 2.84 4.78 14.11
N GLY A 46 2.77 3.58 13.50
CA GLY A 46 3.43 3.31 12.23
C GLY A 46 2.78 4.05 11.07
N SER A 47 3.53 4.26 10.00
CA SER A 47 3.04 4.93 8.80
C SER A 47 1.99 4.09 8.08
N ASN A 48 1.01 4.76 7.48
CA ASN A 48 -0.03 4.16 6.65
C ASN A 48 0.04 4.78 5.27
N THR A 49 0.31 3.97 4.25
CA THR A 49 0.48 4.40 2.87
C THR A 49 -0.51 3.69 1.97
N LEU A 50 -1.17 4.42 1.07
CA LEU A 50 -2.11 3.87 0.11
C LEU A 50 -1.69 4.24 -1.31
N TYR A 51 -1.65 3.23 -2.17
CA TYR A 51 -1.54 3.34 -3.62
C TYR A 51 -2.90 3.02 -4.23
N PHE A 52 -3.54 4.03 -4.81
CA PHE A 52 -4.82 3.90 -5.50
C PHE A 52 -4.64 4.18 -6.99
N GLY A 53 -5.40 3.52 -7.82
CA GLY A 53 -5.41 3.75 -9.26
C GLY A 53 -6.82 3.87 -9.81
N CYS A 54 -7.03 4.83 -10.69
CA CYS A 54 -8.25 5.00 -11.45
C CYS A 54 -7.93 5.52 -12.85
N GLN A 55 -8.92 5.61 -13.73
CA GLN A 55 -8.68 6.07 -15.09
C GLN A 55 -8.50 7.59 -15.14
N ARG A 56 -9.38 8.32 -14.49
CA ARG A 56 -9.42 9.79 -14.52
C ARG A 56 -9.84 10.34 -13.16
N SER A 57 -9.29 11.49 -12.82
CA SER A 57 -9.60 12.18 -11.56
C SER A 57 -11.05 12.67 -11.47
N ASP A 58 -11.70 12.93 -12.63
CA ASP A 58 -13.03 13.52 -12.72
C ASP A 58 -14.17 12.50 -12.92
N THR A 59 -13.86 11.23 -13.14
CA THR A 59 -14.90 10.22 -13.47
C THR A 59 -14.95 9.02 -12.51
N ASP A 60 -13.84 8.46 -12.12
CA ASP A 60 -13.79 7.21 -11.37
C ASP A 60 -12.87 7.25 -10.13
N TYR A 61 -12.58 8.45 -9.64
CA TYR A 61 -11.88 8.63 -8.37
C TYR A 61 -12.87 8.45 -7.21
N ILE A 62 -13.22 7.19 -6.94
CA ILE A 62 -14.15 6.84 -5.88
C ILE A 62 -13.53 7.10 -4.50
N TYR A 63 -14.36 7.47 -3.53
CA TYR A 63 -13.95 7.77 -2.15
C TYR A 63 -12.97 8.94 -2.01
N GLN A 64 -12.87 9.82 -2.99
CA GLN A 64 -11.92 10.96 -2.97
C GLN A 64 -12.05 11.78 -1.70
N ASP A 65 -13.27 12.16 -1.32
CA ASP A 65 -13.52 12.99 -0.14
C ASP A 65 -13.21 12.24 1.16
N GLU A 66 -13.53 10.95 1.21
CA GLU A 66 -13.21 10.11 2.37
C GLU A 66 -11.70 9.93 2.53
N LEU A 67 -10.97 9.72 1.43
CA LEU A 67 -9.51 9.60 1.47
C LEU A 67 -8.86 10.92 1.92
N ALA A 68 -9.39 12.05 1.48
CA ALA A 68 -8.94 13.36 1.97
C ALA A 68 -9.16 13.50 3.48
N ALA A 69 -10.32 13.04 3.98
CA ALA A 69 -10.61 13.05 5.41
C ALA A 69 -9.71 12.10 6.22
N PHE A 70 -9.24 11.00 5.63
CA PHE A 70 -8.28 10.11 6.28
C PHE A 70 -6.86 10.68 6.34
N SER A 71 -6.53 11.70 5.54
CA SER A 71 -5.18 12.27 5.49
C SER A 71 -4.71 12.73 6.87
N SER A 72 -3.45 12.45 7.16
CA SER A 72 -2.80 12.92 8.40
C SER A 72 -2.75 14.44 8.50
N ASP A 73 -2.74 15.15 7.37
CA ASP A 73 -2.84 16.61 7.32
C ASP A 73 -4.16 17.13 7.90
N ASN A 74 -5.21 16.30 7.86
CA ASN A 74 -6.53 16.58 8.41
C ASN A 74 -6.77 15.85 9.75
N GLY A 75 -5.72 15.40 10.43
CA GLY A 75 -5.81 14.68 11.69
C GLY A 75 -6.16 13.19 11.57
N GLY A 76 -6.19 12.65 10.37
CA GLY A 76 -6.44 11.23 10.10
C GLY A 76 -5.17 10.37 10.21
N VAL A 77 -5.28 9.12 9.75
CA VAL A 77 -4.22 8.11 9.87
C VAL A 77 -3.49 7.83 8.57
N LEU A 78 -3.94 8.35 7.43
CA LEU A 78 -3.31 8.13 6.13
C LEU A 78 -2.16 9.14 5.94
N ASP A 79 -0.93 8.65 5.97
CA ASP A 79 0.26 9.50 5.91
C ASP A 79 0.69 9.80 4.48
N GLN A 80 0.54 8.83 3.57
CA GLN A 80 0.90 8.98 2.16
C GLN A 80 -0.21 8.40 1.28
N LEU A 81 -0.63 9.19 0.29
CA LEU A 81 -1.57 8.75 -0.74
C LEU A 81 -0.93 8.97 -2.11
N TYR A 82 -0.76 7.89 -2.86
CA TYR A 82 -0.30 7.91 -4.24
C TYR A 82 -1.46 7.50 -5.15
N VAL A 83 -1.80 8.35 -6.13
CA VAL A 83 -2.89 8.07 -7.06
C VAL A 83 -2.36 8.01 -8.48
N ALA A 84 -2.59 6.88 -9.14
CA ALA A 84 -2.27 6.70 -10.56
C ALA A 84 -3.52 6.95 -11.41
N PHE A 85 -3.44 7.91 -12.33
CA PHE A 85 -4.49 8.18 -13.31
C PHE A 85 -4.06 7.60 -14.65
N SER A 86 -4.64 6.46 -15.05
CA SER A 86 -4.14 5.71 -16.21
C SER A 86 -4.46 6.34 -17.56
N ARG A 87 -5.39 7.30 -17.62
CA ARG A 87 -5.85 7.91 -18.88
C ARG A 87 -5.76 9.44 -18.92
N GLU A 88 -4.97 10.06 -18.06
CA GLU A 88 -4.79 11.52 -18.02
C GLU A 88 -3.52 11.99 -18.74
N GLN A 89 -2.67 11.06 -19.17
CA GLN A 89 -1.45 11.35 -19.92
C GLN A 89 -1.27 10.36 -21.08
N LYS A 90 -0.33 10.64 -21.99
CA LYS A 90 -0.08 9.80 -23.17
C LYS A 90 0.29 8.36 -22.81
N GLN A 91 1.14 8.18 -21.81
CA GLN A 91 1.51 6.86 -21.30
C GLN A 91 0.63 6.50 -20.12
N LYS A 92 0.16 5.27 -20.10
CA LYS A 92 -0.63 4.77 -18.98
C LYS A 92 0.24 4.65 -17.73
N VAL A 93 -0.23 5.22 -16.63
CA VAL A 93 0.41 5.12 -15.33
C VAL A 93 -0.47 4.28 -14.41
N TYR A 94 0.11 3.25 -13.83
CA TYR A 94 -0.54 2.33 -12.90
C TYR A 94 0.15 2.36 -11.54
N VAL A 95 -0.45 1.74 -10.53
CA VAL A 95 0.08 1.72 -9.16
C VAL A 95 1.50 1.16 -9.08
N GLN A 96 1.84 0.13 -9.87
CA GLN A 96 3.19 -0.44 -9.88
C GLN A 96 4.25 0.56 -10.33
N HIS A 97 3.90 1.51 -11.19
CA HIS A 97 4.84 2.56 -11.60
C HIS A 97 5.13 3.53 -10.46
N LEU A 98 4.12 3.85 -9.66
CA LEU A 98 4.29 4.73 -8.49
C LEU A 98 5.12 4.08 -7.39
N LEU A 99 5.04 2.76 -7.24
CA LEU A 99 5.83 2.01 -6.27
C LEU A 99 7.33 2.14 -6.49
N THR A 100 7.76 2.29 -7.74
CA THR A 100 9.18 2.34 -8.14
C THR A 100 9.67 3.76 -8.38
N ASP A 101 8.86 4.78 -8.12
CA ASP A 101 9.18 6.18 -8.42
C ASP A 101 9.62 6.96 -7.19
N GLY A 102 10.55 7.87 -7.39
CA GLY A 102 11.00 8.83 -6.38
C GLY A 102 11.51 8.17 -5.10
N ALA A 103 11.00 8.63 -3.97
CA ALA A 103 11.38 8.13 -2.64
C ALA A 103 10.58 6.89 -2.19
N ALA A 104 9.54 6.48 -2.94
CA ALA A 104 8.66 5.40 -2.56
C ALA A 104 9.39 4.06 -2.33
N PRO A 105 10.33 3.63 -3.19
CA PRO A 105 11.04 2.38 -2.98
C PRO A 105 11.83 2.33 -1.67
N GLY A 106 12.57 3.38 -1.36
CA GLY A 106 13.36 3.49 -0.12
C GLY A 106 12.47 3.50 1.11
N ASN A 107 11.36 4.23 1.06
CA ASN A 107 10.38 4.29 2.14
C ASN A 107 9.78 2.91 2.41
N LEU A 108 9.38 2.20 1.36
CA LEU A 108 8.82 0.85 1.48
C LEU A 108 9.83 -0.11 2.12
N CYS A 109 11.08 -0.08 1.69
CA CYS A 109 12.12 -0.93 2.26
C CYS A 109 12.33 -0.66 3.76
N ARG A 110 12.37 0.61 4.17
CA ARG A 110 12.46 0.97 5.59
C ARG A 110 11.26 0.45 6.39
N GLU A 111 10.06 0.60 5.84
CA GLU A 111 8.84 0.11 6.47
C GLU A 111 8.85 -1.41 6.62
N LEU A 112 9.28 -2.15 5.60
CA LEU A 112 9.42 -3.61 5.66
C LEU A 112 10.47 -4.04 6.68
N ASP A 113 11.59 -3.33 6.78
CA ASP A 113 12.63 -3.58 7.78
C ASP A 113 12.11 -3.35 9.21
N ASN A 114 11.12 -2.49 9.38
CA ASN A 114 10.43 -2.23 10.65
C ASN A 114 9.21 -3.14 10.89
N GLY A 115 9.14 -4.26 10.23
CA GLY A 115 8.07 -5.23 10.39
C GLY A 115 6.80 -4.91 9.60
N GLY A 116 6.86 -3.99 8.64
CA GLY A 116 5.70 -3.51 7.87
C GLY A 116 4.97 -4.59 7.09
N TYR A 117 3.70 -4.34 6.84
CA TYR A 117 2.80 -5.21 6.08
C TYR A 117 2.48 -4.59 4.73
N VAL A 118 2.25 -5.45 3.72
CA VAL A 118 1.78 -5.06 2.39
C VAL A 118 0.48 -5.80 2.09
N PHE A 119 -0.56 -5.03 1.77
CA PHE A 119 -1.86 -5.55 1.36
C PHE A 119 -2.13 -5.17 -0.09
N VAL A 120 -2.48 -6.16 -0.91
CA VAL A 120 -2.75 -5.95 -2.35
C VAL A 120 -4.13 -6.52 -2.68
N CYS A 121 -4.99 -5.71 -3.29
CA CYS A 121 -6.32 -6.13 -3.71
C CYS A 121 -6.61 -5.64 -5.13
N GLY A 122 -7.01 -6.54 -6.01
CA GLY A 122 -7.33 -6.18 -7.38
C GLY A 122 -7.27 -7.37 -8.35
N ALA A 123 -7.17 -7.05 -9.64
CA ALA A 123 -7.06 -8.06 -10.69
C ALA A 123 -5.74 -8.84 -10.57
N THR A 124 -5.79 -10.11 -10.96
CA THR A 124 -4.62 -11.01 -10.92
C THR A 124 -3.43 -10.46 -11.70
N ALA A 125 -3.68 -9.88 -12.88
CA ALA A 125 -2.62 -9.28 -13.69
C ALA A 125 -1.93 -8.13 -12.96
N MET A 126 -2.70 -7.25 -12.31
CA MET A 126 -2.17 -6.17 -11.50
C MET A 126 -1.34 -6.70 -10.32
N GLY A 127 -1.83 -7.74 -9.66
CA GLY A 127 -1.10 -8.38 -8.56
C GLY A 127 0.26 -8.92 -9.01
N GLY A 128 0.34 -9.49 -10.22
CA GLY A 128 1.60 -9.92 -10.84
C GLY A 128 2.55 -8.76 -11.11
N ASP A 129 2.04 -7.65 -11.64
CA ASP A 129 2.84 -6.45 -11.91
C ASP A 129 3.36 -5.82 -10.61
N VAL A 130 2.54 -5.76 -9.57
CA VAL A 130 2.96 -5.30 -8.25
C VAL A 130 4.04 -6.21 -7.67
N HIS A 131 3.87 -7.52 -7.78
CA HIS A 131 4.88 -8.48 -7.31
C HIS A 131 6.23 -8.28 -8.01
N THR A 132 6.22 -8.10 -9.32
CA THR A 132 7.43 -7.78 -10.09
C THR A 132 8.06 -6.47 -9.62
N ALA A 133 7.26 -5.44 -9.39
CA ALA A 133 7.75 -4.16 -8.88
C ALA A 133 8.41 -4.30 -7.50
N LEU A 134 7.82 -5.09 -6.60
CA LEU A 134 8.41 -5.38 -5.28
C LEU A 134 9.76 -6.10 -5.40
N LEU A 135 9.87 -7.07 -6.30
CA LEU A 135 11.16 -7.73 -6.59
C LEU A 135 12.20 -6.74 -7.07
N ASP A 136 11.86 -5.88 -8.03
CA ASP A 136 12.77 -4.87 -8.56
C ASP A 136 13.25 -3.89 -7.48
N ILE A 137 12.35 -3.50 -6.58
CA ILE A 137 12.68 -2.63 -5.44
C ILE A 137 13.73 -3.30 -4.55
N LEU A 138 13.54 -4.57 -4.20
CA LEU A 138 14.48 -5.32 -3.36
C LEU A 138 15.84 -5.48 -4.03
N LEU A 139 15.87 -5.70 -5.35
CA LEU A 139 17.11 -5.81 -6.11
C LEU A 139 17.89 -4.49 -6.08
N LYS A 140 17.20 -3.36 -6.28
CA LYS A 140 17.83 -2.03 -6.37
C LYS A 140 18.14 -1.43 -5.02
N GLU A 141 17.16 -1.38 -4.12
CA GLU A 141 17.30 -0.68 -2.83
C GLU A 141 18.08 -1.47 -1.79
N LYS A 142 17.97 -2.80 -1.81
CA LYS A 142 18.62 -3.66 -0.84
C LYS A 142 19.77 -4.49 -1.44
N SER A 143 20.08 -4.26 -2.70
CA SER A 143 21.16 -4.98 -3.43
C SER A 143 21.05 -6.50 -3.31
N MET A 144 19.84 -7.02 -3.25
CA MET A 144 19.60 -8.46 -3.17
C MET A 144 19.84 -9.13 -4.51
N THR A 145 20.26 -10.39 -4.47
CA THR A 145 20.17 -11.28 -5.64
C THR A 145 18.70 -11.62 -5.90
N LYS A 146 18.38 -12.05 -7.12
CA LYS A 146 17.01 -12.44 -7.48
C LYS A 146 16.50 -13.55 -6.56
N ASP A 147 17.30 -14.55 -6.26
CA ASP A 147 16.92 -15.67 -5.39
C ASP A 147 16.61 -15.17 -3.97
N ARG A 148 17.41 -14.26 -3.44
CA ARG A 148 17.19 -13.69 -2.11
C ARG A 148 15.93 -12.82 -2.07
N ALA A 149 15.68 -12.04 -3.11
CA ALA A 149 14.46 -11.22 -3.20
C ALA A 149 13.20 -12.08 -3.28
N LEU A 150 13.22 -13.15 -4.07
CA LEU A 150 12.13 -14.13 -4.13
C LEU A 150 11.88 -14.79 -2.78
N ALA A 151 12.93 -15.20 -2.09
CA ALA A 151 12.84 -15.80 -0.75
C ALA A 151 12.29 -14.79 0.27
N TYR A 152 12.74 -13.54 0.19
CA TYR A 152 12.27 -12.46 1.08
C TYR A 152 10.75 -12.26 0.96
N LEU A 153 10.23 -12.12 -0.26
CA LEU A 153 8.78 -11.97 -0.48
C LEU A 153 8.01 -13.23 -0.07
N SER A 154 8.55 -14.41 -0.34
CA SER A 154 7.93 -15.66 0.10
C SER A 154 7.83 -15.74 1.62
N ASP A 155 8.85 -15.31 2.35
CA ASP A 155 8.82 -15.26 3.81
C ASP A 155 7.81 -14.26 4.34
N LEU A 156 7.68 -13.09 3.71
CA LEU A 156 6.63 -12.13 4.07
C LEU A 156 5.24 -12.74 3.89
N GLN A 157 5.00 -13.47 2.81
CA GLN A 157 3.73 -14.16 2.56
C GLN A 157 3.45 -15.22 3.64
N LYS A 158 4.43 -16.05 3.95
CA LYS A 158 4.31 -17.10 4.98
C LYS A 158 4.02 -16.52 6.37
N ASN A 159 4.60 -15.37 6.67
CA ASN A 159 4.41 -14.68 7.94
C ASN A 159 3.15 -13.80 7.99
N GLY A 160 2.35 -13.78 6.93
CA GLY A 160 1.14 -12.97 6.85
C GLY A 160 1.38 -11.47 6.72
N ARG A 161 2.60 -11.07 6.33
CA ARG A 161 3.01 -9.67 6.16
C ARG A 161 2.87 -9.17 4.72
N TYR A 162 2.69 -10.06 3.76
CA TYR A 162 2.40 -9.75 2.38
C TYR A 162 1.17 -10.56 1.97
N VAL A 163 0.03 -9.88 1.88
CA VAL A 163 -1.28 -10.52 1.66
C VAL A 163 -1.91 -9.98 0.39
N GLN A 164 -2.30 -10.89 -0.48
CA GLN A 164 -2.95 -10.57 -1.75
C GLN A 164 -4.36 -11.17 -1.78
N GLU A 165 -5.34 -10.36 -2.16
CA GLU A 165 -6.69 -10.82 -2.53
C GLU A 165 -6.93 -10.40 -3.98
N LEU A 166 -6.81 -11.34 -4.89
CA LEU A 166 -6.83 -11.10 -6.32
C LEU A 166 -8.00 -11.86 -6.97
N TRP A 167 -8.55 -11.27 -8.03
CA TRP A 167 -9.60 -11.92 -8.81
C TRP A 167 -9.25 -11.95 -10.30
N SER A 168 -9.78 -12.96 -10.99
CA SER A 168 -9.68 -13.05 -12.44
C SER A 168 -10.67 -12.09 -13.10
N THR A 169 -10.21 -11.44 -14.15
CA THR A 169 -11.03 -10.52 -14.96
C THR A 169 -11.35 -11.15 -16.30
#